data_c2a5c95ee3902128d898c8d8134eddfe
#
_entry.id   c2a5c95ee3902128d898c8d8134eddfe
#
_cell.length_a   1.000
_cell.length_b   1.000
_cell.length_c   1.000
_cell.angle_alpha   90.00
_cell.angle_beta   90.00
_cell.angle_gamma   90.00
#
_symmetry.space_group_name_H-M   'P 1'
#
loop_
_entity.id
_entity.type
_entity.pdbx_description
1 polymer ?
#
loop_
_entity_poly.entity_id
_entity_poly.type
_entity_poly.pdbx_seq_one_letter_code
_entity_poly.pdbx_strand_id
1 'polypeptide(L)'
;MARAIAFNVRQWHKWVSLFVGIQAMLWLASGLYMVIINLNFIHGDHLVRNMSDTLPPGYTPGFGFEEVMSSYPQAELISLETWLGKPYYRVQTIDGRVLVDAQTGIQRSPLDRTDAIAVAQYHYARPGEAKSAQLLVDQANAPSEI
;
A
#
# COMPACT_ATOMS: atom_id res chain seq x y z
N MET A 1 -62.15 9.27 22.69
CA MET A 1 -61.08 9.52 21.71
C MET A 1 -59.69 9.64 22.35
N ALA A 2 -59.45 10.45 23.37
CA ALA A 2 -58.12 10.68 23.97
C ALA A 2 -57.41 9.39 24.47
N ARG A 3 -58.11 8.42 25.04
CA ARG A 3 -57.52 7.15 25.54
C ARG A 3 -57.00 6.26 24.40
N ALA A 4 -57.66 6.21 23.24
CA ALA A 4 -57.25 5.43 22.10
C ALA A 4 -55.97 6.05 21.44
N ILE A 5 -55.89 7.37 21.37
CA ILE A 5 -54.73 8.09 20.90
C ILE A 5 -53.51 7.82 21.77
N ALA A 6 -53.70 7.92 23.12
CA ALA A 6 -52.62 7.65 24.08
C ALA A 6 -52.10 6.19 23.99
N PHE A 7 -52.96 5.23 23.74
CA PHE A 7 -52.59 3.82 23.57
C PHE A 7 -51.77 3.63 22.29
N ASN A 8 -52.20 4.20 21.17
CA ASN A 8 -51.48 4.10 19.91
C ASN A 8 -50.10 4.77 20.00
N VAL A 9 -49.99 5.95 20.62
CA VAL A 9 -48.73 6.65 20.82
C VAL A 9 -47.75 5.78 21.65
N ARG A 10 -48.23 5.11 22.70
CA ARG A 10 -47.40 4.19 23.52
C ARG A 10 -46.93 3.00 22.71
N GLN A 11 -47.76 2.43 21.84
CA GLN A 11 -47.40 1.31 20.97
C GLN A 11 -46.32 1.75 19.93
N TRP A 12 -46.55 2.86 19.28
CA TRP A 12 -45.59 3.42 18.35
C TRP A 12 -44.26 3.73 19.02
N HIS A 13 -44.27 4.33 20.19
CA HIS A 13 -43.06 4.62 20.95
C HIS A 13 -42.29 3.34 21.29
N LYS A 14 -42.94 2.27 21.68
CA LYS A 14 -42.28 0.98 21.92
C LYS A 14 -41.58 0.43 20.69
N TRP A 15 -42.26 0.42 19.55
CA TRP A 15 -41.70 -0.11 18.31
C TRP A 15 -40.55 0.74 17.78
N VAL A 16 -40.70 2.05 17.81
CA VAL A 16 -39.61 2.97 17.40
C VAL A 16 -38.41 2.82 18.35
N SER A 17 -38.63 2.76 19.66
CA SER A 17 -37.53 2.56 20.61
C SER A 17 -36.85 1.22 20.45
N LEU A 18 -37.60 0.16 20.16
CA LEU A 18 -37.05 -1.16 19.86
C LEU A 18 -36.17 -1.12 18.59
N PHE A 19 -36.67 -0.49 17.55
CA PHE A 19 -35.92 -0.37 16.27
C PHE A 19 -34.63 0.42 16.46
N VAL A 20 -34.71 1.58 17.12
CA VAL A 20 -33.52 2.42 17.39
C VAL A 20 -32.55 1.67 18.34
N GLY A 21 -33.06 0.92 19.32
CA GLY A 21 -32.22 0.11 20.19
C GLY A 21 -31.45 -0.98 19.47
N ILE A 22 -32.12 -1.69 18.57
CA ILE A 22 -31.45 -2.70 17.71
C ILE A 22 -30.37 -2.06 16.82
N GLN A 23 -30.69 -0.92 16.21
CA GLN A 23 -29.73 -0.20 15.37
C GLN A 23 -28.51 0.29 16.17
N ALA A 24 -28.74 0.81 17.36
CA ALA A 24 -27.66 1.23 18.26
C ALA A 24 -26.77 0.04 18.68
N MET A 25 -27.37 -1.12 18.95
CA MET A 25 -26.61 -2.34 19.23
C MET A 25 -25.76 -2.81 18.05
N LEU A 26 -26.28 -2.74 16.82
CA LEU A 26 -25.51 -3.08 15.61
C LEU A 26 -24.31 -2.14 15.43
N TRP A 27 -24.48 -0.85 15.69
CA TRP A 27 -23.39 0.11 15.64
C TRP A 27 -22.33 -0.14 16.72
N LEU A 28 -22.77 -0.43 17.95
CA LEU A 28 -21.87 -0.81 19.03
C LEU A 28 -21.08 -2.07 18.69
N ALA A 29 -21.73 -3.09 18.16
CA ALA A 29 -21.07 -4.34 17.76
C ALA A 29 -20.07 -4.12 16.62
N SER A 30 -20.42 -3.33 15.60
CA SER A 30 -19.52 -3.01 14.50
C SER A 30 -18.34 -2.14 14.94
N GLY A 31 -18.59 -1.17 15.82
CA GLY A 31 -17.53 -0.34 16.41
C GLY A 31 -16.57 -1.15 17.26
N LEU A 32 -17.09 -2.05 18.10
CA LEU A 32 -16.29 -2.96 18.92
C LEU A 32 -15.45 -3.90 18.05
N TYR A 33 -16.03 -4.42 16.97
CA TYR A 33 -15.32 -5.24 15.98
C TYR A 33 -14.11 -4.49 15.41
N MET A 34 -14.29 -3.23 15.00
CA MET A 34 -13.21 -2.39 14.47
C MET A 34 -12.11 -2.08 15.49
N VAL A 35 -12.46 -1.96 16.77
CA VAL A 35 -11.48 -1.73 17.85
C VAL A 35 -10.69 -2.99 18.18
N ILE A 36 -11.34 -4.16 18.15
CA ILE A 36 -10.69 -5.44 18.47
C ILE A 36 -9.77 -5.90 17.33
N ILE A 37 -10.16 -5.66 16.08
CA ILE A 37 -9.33 -6.03 14.92
C ILE A 37 -8.23 -4.99 14.77
N ASN A 38 -6.99 -5.48 14.88
CA ASN A 38 -5.82 -4.65 14.69
C ASN A 38 -5.83 -4.05 13.27
N LEU A 39 -5.63 -2.74 13.19
CA LEU A 39 -5.62 -1.97 11.93
C LEU A 39 -4.60 -2.53 10.93
N ASN A 40 -3.44 -2.99 11.41
CA ASN A 40 -2.41 -3.62 10.60
C ASN A 40 -2.88 -4.93 9.93
N PHE A 41 -3.84 -5.63 10.56
CA PHE A 41 -4.44 -6.82 9.96
C PHE A 41 -5.38 -6.44 8.81
N ILE A 42 -6.16 -5.38 8.97
CA ILE A 42 -7.09 -4.87 7.95
C ILE A 42 -6.30 -4.31 6.76
N HIS A 43 -5.19 -3.61 7.01
CA HIS A 43 -4.31 -3.06 5.95
C HIS A 43 -3.45 -4.11 5.26
N GLY A 44 -3.44 -5.34 5.77
CA GLY A 44 -2.63 -6.40 5.18
C GLY A 44 -1.13 -6.29 5.47
N ASP A 45 -0.71 -5.49 6.46
CA ASP A 45 0.71 -5.30 6.81
C ASP A 45 1.41 -6.61 7.16
N HIS A 46 0.65 -7.59 7.67
CA HIS A 46 1.14 -8.94 7.93
C HIS A 46 1.43 -9.77 6.67
N LEU A 47 1.00 -9.28 5.49
CA LEU A 47 1.26 -9.91 4.19
C LEU A 47 2.51 -9.33 3.52
N VAL A 48 3.02 -8.21 4.02
CA VAL A 48 4.19 -7.52 3.47
C VAL A 48 5.37 -7.68 4.43
N ARG A 49 6.51 -8.08 3.90
CA ARG A 49 7.76 -8.05 4.65
C ARG A 49 8.27 -6.62 4.69
N ASN A 50 8.31 -6.01 5.86
CA ASN A 50 9.06 -4.78 6.09
C ASN A 50 10.55 -5.11 6.14
N MET A 51 11.18 -5.15 5.00
CA MET A 51 12.63 -5.27 4.91
C MET A 51 13.22 -3.86 4.86
N SER A 52 13.77 -3.43 5.98
CA SER A 52 14.70 -2.30 5.99
C SER A 52 16.05 -2.82 5.55
N ASP A 53 16.23 -3.02 4.27
CA ASP A 53 17.53 -3.33 3.72
C ASP A 53 18.39 -2.08 3.87
N THR A 54 19.19 -2.04 4.91
CA THR A 54 20.16 -0.96 5.12
C THR A 54 21.43 -1.25 4.32
N LEU A 55 21.94 -0.22 3.67
CA LEU A 55 23.24 -0.31 3.02
C LEU A 55 24.33 -0.65 4.05
N PRO A 56 25.29 -1.51 3.72
CA PRO A 56 26.42 -1.78 4.59
C PRO A 56 27.15 -0.50 4.96
N PRO A 57 27.61 -0.34 6.22
CA PRO A 57 28.43 0.80 6.60
C PRO A 57 29.66 0.93 5.68
N GLY A 58 29.87 2.12 5.12
CA GLY A 58 30.99 2.38 4.22
C GLY A 58 30.82 1.88 2.78
N TYR A 59 29.60 1.54 2.41
CA TYR A 59 29.32 1.16 1.01
C TYR A 59 29.65 2.33 0.06
N THR A 60 30.45 2.01 -0.96
CA THR A 60 30.77 2.94 -2.04
C THR A 60 30.20 2.38 -3.34
N PRO A 61 29.31 3.13 -4.01
CA PRO A 61 28.75 2.70 -5.30
C PRO A 61 29.83 2.66 -6.40
N GLY A 62 29.71 1.70 -7.31
CA GLY A 62 30.59 1.61 -8.47
C GLY A 62 30.31 2.71 -9.50
N PHE A 63 29.03 3.13 -9.60
CA PHE A 63 28.60 4.29 -10.39
C PHE A 63 28.37 5.46 -9.44
N GLY A 64 29.17 6.50 -9.58
CA GLY A 64 29.22 7.60 -8.61
C GLY A 64 27.99 8.50 -8.67
N PHE A 65 27.74 9.23 -7.56
CA PHE A 65 26.63 10.18 -7.48
C PHE A 65 26.72 11.30 -8.52
N GLU A 66 27.92 11.79 -8.80
CA GLU A 66 28.16 12.82 -9.81
C GLU A 66 27.82 12.33 -11.23
N GLU A 67 28.09 11.07 -11.51
CA GLU A 67 27.76 10.44 -12.80
C GLU A 67 26.23 10.31 -12.96
N VAL A 68 25.51 9.96 -11.86
CA VAL A 68 24.04 9.96 -11.86
C VAL A 68 23.49 11.36 -12.09
N MET A 69 24.00 12.37 -11.39
CA MET A 69 23.58 13.76 -11.59
C MET A 69 23.81 14.23 -13.04
N SER A 70 24.94 13.87 -13.63
CA SER A 70 25.26 14.21 -15.02
C SER A 70 24.33 13.53 -16.01
N SER A 71 23.92 12.29 -15.71
CA SER A 71 23.00 11.52 -16.55
C SER A 71 21.55 11.98 -16.45
N TYR A 72 21.17 12.56 -15.30
CA TYR A 72 19.81 13.01 -15.02
C TYR A 72 19.79 14.48 -14.53
N PRO A 73 20.12 15.46 -15.37
CA PRO A 73 20.22 16.87 -14.96
C PRO A 73 18.89 17.48 -14.52
N GLN A 74 17.76 16.87 -14.90
CA GLN A 74 16.41 17.26 -14.50
C GLN A 74 15.93 16.54 -13.22
N ALA A 75 16.81 15.82 -12.52
CA ALA A 75 16.43 15.14 -11.29
C ALA A 75 16.13 16.14 -10.16
N GLU A 76 14.96 16.00 -9.55
CA GLU A 76 14.56 16.76 -8.37
C GLU A 76 15.12 16.15 -7.07
N LEU A 77 15.23 14.82 -7.04
CA LEU A 77 15.73 14.06 -5.91
C LEU A 77 16.45 12.81 -6.37
N ILE A 78 17.64 12.57 -5.82
CA ILE A 78 18.39 11.35 -6.01
C ILE A 78 18.64 10.75 -4.62
N SER A 79 18.19 9.52 -4.40
CA SER A 79 18.44 8.77 -3.16
C SER A 79 19.10 7.44 -3.48
N LEU A 80 20.09 7.05 -2.65
CA LEU A 80 20.70 5.72 -2.72
C LEU A 80 19.94 4.81 -1.74
N GLU A 81 19.35 3.77 -2.26
CA GLU A 81 18.50 2.84 -1.52
C GLU A 81 18.89 1.39 -1.84
N THR A 82 18.47 0.49 -0.96
CA THR A 82 18.59 -0.95 -1.21
C THR A 82 17.27 -1.48 -1.75
N TRP A 83 17.35 -2.26 -2.81
CA TRP A 83 16.20 -2.90 -3.40
C TRP A 83 16.54 -4.34 -3.79
N LEU A 84 15.76 -5.31 -3.27
CA LEU A 84 16.06 -6.74 -3.38
C LEU A 84 17.50 -7.11 -2.91
N GLY A 85 17.98 -6.46 -1.83
CA GLY A 85 19.33 -6.67 -1.30
C GLY A 85 20.45 -6.08 -2.15
N LYS A 86 20.14 -5.31 -3.20
CA LYS A 86 21.12 -4.64 -4.06
C LYS A 86 20.96 -3.12 -3.97
N PRO A 87 22.05 -2.36 -4.06
CA PRO A 87 22.02 -0.91 -4.03
C PRO A 87 21.56 -0.32 -5.37
N TYR A 88 20.64 0.64 -5.31
CA TYR A 88 20.11 1.38 -6.43
C TYR A 88 19.98 2.87 -6.13
N TYR A 89 20.16 3.68 -7.15
CA TYR A 89 19.71 5.07 -7.09
C TYR A 89 18.26 5.16 -7.50
N ARG A 90 17.46 5.79 -6.67
CA ARG A 90 16.13 6.26 -7.04
C ARG A 90 16.24 7.70 -7.47
N VAL A 91 16.00 7.95 -8.73
CA VAL A 91 16.02 9.27 -9.35
C VAL A 91 14.58 9.71 -9.56
N GLN A 92 14.17 10.80 -8.93
CA GLN A 92 12.87 11.40 -9.14
C GLN A 92 13.01 12.57 -10.10
N THR A 93 12.24 12.53 -11.19
CA THR A 93 12.17 13.57 -12.20
C THR A 93 10.72 14.05 -12.33
N ILE A 94 10.48 15.14 -13.04
CA ILE A 94 9.14 15.64 -13.32
C ILE A 94 8.27 14.61 -14.09
N ASP A 95 8.90 13.77 -14.90
CA ASP A 95 8.22 12.75 -15.71
C ASP A 95 7.96 11.44 -14.94
N GLY A 96 8.52 11.29 -13.76
CA GLY A 96 8.34 10.10 -12.94
C GLY A 96 9.59 9.67 -12.18
N ARG A 97 9.61 8.40 -11.78
CA ARG A 97 10.69 7.81 -10.99
C ARG A 97 11.47 6.81 -11.84
N VAL A 98 12.79 6.91 -11.78
CA VAL A 98 13.72 6.02 -12.48
C VAL A 98 14.57 5.29 -11.44
N LEU A 99 14.77 3.98 -11.64
CA LEU A 99 15.70 3.16 -10.87
C LEU A 99 16.96 2.94 -11.69
N VAL A 100 18.12 3.23 -11.08
CA VAL A 100 19.43 3.07 -11.70
C VAL A 100 20.29 2.19 -10.80
N ASP A 101 20.89 1.16 -11.34
CA ASP A 101 21.78 0.25 -10.63
C ASP A 101 23.02 1.01 -10.15
N ALA A 102 23.28 0.99 -8.83
CA ALA A 102 24.37 1.77 -8.23
C ALA A 102 25.77 1.21 -8.52
N GLN A 103 25.87 0.02 -9.09
CA GLN A 103 27.15 -0.56 -9.49
C GLN A 103 27.49 -0.29 -10.97
N THR A 104 26.46 -0.35 -11.82
CA THR A 104 26.65 -0.36 -13.28
C THR A 104 26.15 0.89 -13.97
N GLY A 105 25.34 1.72 -13.31
CA GLY A 105 24.69 2.88 -13.92
C GLY A 105 23.54 2.51 -14.88
N ILE A 106 23.19 1.24 -14.99
CA ILE A 106 22.15 0.79 -15.93
C ILE A 106 20.76 1.13 -15.36
N GLN A 107 19.94 1.78 -16.18
CA GLN A 107 18.55 2.04 -15.85
C GLN A 107 17.76 0.72 -15.83
N ARG A 108 16.96 0.52 -14.75
CA ARG A 108 16.11 -0.65 -14.52
C ARG A 108 14.62 -0.36 -14.60
N SER A 109 14.24 0.88 -14.80
CA SER A 109 12.82 1.27 -14.96
C SER A 109 12.47 1.47 -16.43
N PRO A 110 11.28 1.02 -16.89
CA PRO A 110 10.34 0.18 -16.16
C PRO A 110 10.90 -1.22 -15.92
N LEU A 111 10.45 -1.86 -14.83
CA LEU A 111 10.85 -3.22 -14.51
C LEU A 111 10.39 -4.19 -15.59
N ASP A 112 11.22 -5.17 -15.90
CA ASP A 112 10.76 -6.28 -16.69
C ASP A 112 9.81 -7.20 -15.90
N ARG A 113 9.17 -8.12 -16.60
CA ARG A 113 8.20 -9.06 -15.98
C ARG A 113 8.87 -9.92 -14.91
N THR A 114 10.09 -10.36 -15.13
CA THR A 114 10.84 -11.23 -14.21
C THR A 114 11.19 -10.49 -12.94
N ASP A 115 11.70 -9.25 -13.07
CA ASP A 115 12.02 -8.38 -11.95
C ASP A 115 10.76 -8.03 -11.14
N ALA A 116 9.63 -7.74 -11.80
CA ALA A 116 8.38 -7.46 -11.14
C ALA A 116 7.85 -8.66 -10.32
N ILE A 117 7.96 -9.88 -10.84
CA ILE A 117 7.62 -11.11 -10.13
C ILE A 117 8.57 -11.32 -8.95
N ALA A 118 9.87 -11.12 -9.12
CA ALA A 118 10.86 -11.25 -8.06
C ALA A 118 10.59 -10.27 -6.90
N VAL A 119 10.21 -9.02 -7.22
CA VAL A 119 9.81 -8.01 -6.23
C VAL A 119 8.57 -8.46 -5.46
N ALA A 120 7.55 -8.91 -6.16
CA ALA A 120 6.30 -9.36 -5.54
C ALA A 120 6.56 -10.53 -4.58
N GLN A 121 7.37 -11.50 -4.97
CA GLN A 121 7.75 -12.64 -4.13
C GLN A 121 8.61 -12.24 -2.93
N TYR A 122 9.54 -11.31 -3.14
CA TYR A 122 10.43 -10.83 -2.07
C TYR A 122 9.68 -10.12 -0.95
N HIS A 123 8.72 -9.28 -1.33
CA HIS A 123 7.92 -8.52 -0.37
C HIS A 123 6.75 -9.31 0.23
N TYR A 124 6.36 -10.42 -0.38
CA TYR A 124 5.24 -11.20 0.13
C TYR A 124 5.67 -12.08 1.32
N ALA A 125 4.99 -11.91 2.47
CA ALA A 125 5.37 -12.55 3.72
C ALA A 125 4.86 -13.99 3.88
N ARG A 126 3.91 -14.43 3.03
CA ARG A 126 3.32 -15.78 3.11
C ARG A 126 3.84 -16.68 2.00
N PRO A 127 3.72 -18.02 2.15
CA PRO A 127 3.99 -18.94 1.05
C PRO A 127 2.97 -18.67 -0.08
N GLY A 128 3.49 -18.37 -1.25
CA GLY A 128 2.71 -18.08 -2.45
C GLY A 128 3.64 -17.75 -3.61
N GLU A 129 3.13 -17.89 -4.82
CA GLU A 129 3.86 -17.58 -6.04
C GLU A 129 3.13 -16.50 -6.83
N ALA A 130 3.87 -15.50 -7.30
CA ALA A 130 3.35 -14.54 -8.26
C ALA A 130 3.13 -15.24 -9.61
N LYS A 131 1.88 -15.34 -10.05
CA LYS A 131 1.51 -16.06 -11.28
C LYS A 131 1.78 -15.26 -12.55
N SER A 132 1.60 -13.96 -12.48
CA SER A 132 1.78 -13.08 -13.63
C SER A 132 2.07 -11.65 -13.19
N ALA A 133 2.78 -10.92 -14.04
CA ALA A 133 2.95 -9.47 -13.93
C ALA A 133 2.59 -8.85 -15.28
N GLN A 134 1.90 -7.72 -15.26
CA GLN A 134 1.51 -6.96 -16.44
C GLN A 134 1.84 -5.48 -16.22
N LEU A 135 2.51 -4.87 -17.19
CA LEU A 135 2.73 -3.43 -17.18
C LEU A 135 1.42 -2.71 -17.50
N LEU A 136 0.97 -1.87 -16.59
CA LEU A 136 -0.18 -0.99 -16.80
C LEU A 136 0.35 0.33 -17.38
N VAL A 137 0.09 0.57 -18.66
CA VAL A 137 0.49 1.80 -19.36
C VAL A 137 -0.55 2.90 -19.15
N ASP A 138 -1.81 2.52 -18.89
CA ASP A 138 -2.91 3.44 -18.69
C ASP A 138 -3.66 3.10 -17.39
N GLN A 139 -3.94 4.12 -16.60
CA GLN A 139 -4.69 4.01 -15.34
C GLN A 139 -6.11 3.46 -15.54
N ALA A 140 -6.69 3.66 -16.74
CA ALA A 140 -8.01 3.13 -17.08
C ALA A 140 -8.06 1.58 -17.11
N ASN A 141 -6.90 0.93 -17.28
CA ASN A 141 -6.78 -0.52 -17.29
C ASN A 141 -6.35 -1.11 -15.93
N ALA A 142 -6.21 -0.27 -14.91
CA ALA A 142 -5.93 -0.75 -13.56
C ALA A 142 -7.15 -1.51 -13.00
N PRO A 143 -6.93 -2.63 -12.29
CA PRO A 143 -8.03 -3.28 -11.56
C PRO A 143 -8.70 -2.30 -10.61
N SER A 144 -10.03 -2.30 -10.59
CA SER A 144 -10.85 -1.37 -9.78
C SER A 144 -10.70 -1.59 -8.26
N GLU A 145 -9.89 -2.54 -7.83
CA GLU A 145 -9.70 -2.94 -6.43
C GLU A 145 -8.34 -2.50 -5.84
N ILE A 146 -7.65 -1.56 -6.49
CA ILE A 146 -6.41 -0.97 -5.97
C ILE A 146 -6.67 0.47 -5.53
#